data_163ef5af42953d00545859f46813751c
#
_entry.id   163ef5af42953d00545859f46813751c
#
_cell.length_a   1.000
_cell.length_b   1.000
_cell.length_c   1.000
_cell.angle_alpha   90.00
_cell.angle_beta   90.00
_cell.angle_gamma   90.00
#
_symmetry.space_group_name_H-M   'P 1'
#
loop_
_entity.id
_entity.type
_entity.pdbx_description
1 polymer ?
#
loop_
_entity_poly.entity_id
_entity_poly.type
_entity_poly.pdbx_seq_one_letter_code
_entity_poly.pdbx_strand_id
1 'polypeptide(L)'
;MKQALHIKNLTKKYKDFTLDHISLDLPYGMILGLIGENGSGKSTLINSILNIVKADYDEVHILGQDLKSQEKEIKKEIAVIFNDSHYGENLTPLFIGKMLSGIYTDWDQKKFTDYLKQFHLPEKKRLKTFSTGMKVKLEFAAALSHNPKLLILDEATNGLDPVFREEILEILREFTEQEDHSVLISSHITSDLDKIADYIAYIHEGRLLFLKSIDELNNDCGIIRLSLIHI
;
A
#
# COMPACT_ATOMS: atom_id res chain seq x y z
N MET A 1 -17.00 13.04 5.69
CA MET A 1 -15.62 13.40 5.31
C MET A 1 -15.40 12.99 3.86
N LYS A 2 -14.48 13.65 3.12
CA LYS A 2 -14.11 13.17 1.78
C LYS A 2 -13.26 11.90 1.93
N GLN A 3 -13.44 10.93 1.02
CA GLN A 3 -12.74 9.64 1.06
C GLN A 3 -11.63 9.61 0.00
N ALA A 4 -10.43 9.18 0.40
CA ALA A 4 -9.35 8.88 -0.52
C ALA A 4 -9.59 7.54 -1.23
N LEU A 5 -10.24 6.61 -0.54
CA LEU A 5 -10.71 5.33 -1.10
C LEU A 5 -12.13 5.05 -0.58
N HIS A 6 -13.04 4.74 -1.49
CA HIS A 6 -14.41 4.30 -1.20
C HIS A 6 -14.70 3.03 -1.98
N ILE A 7 -15.12 1.98 -1.29
CA ILE A 7 -15.48 0.69 -1.87
C ILE A 7 -16.84 0.27 -1.35
N LYS A 8 -17.73 -0.16 -2.25
CA LYS A 8 -19.05 -0.68 -1.92
C LYS A 8 -19.34 -1.98 -2.63
N ASN A 9 -19.63 -3.01 -1.83
CA ASN A 9 -20.02 -4.36 -2.27
C ASN A 9 -19.06 -5.03 -3.26
N LEU A 10 -17.74 -4.87 -3.06
CA LEU A 10 -16.75 -5.49 -3.94
C LEU A 10 -16.70 -7.00 -3.69
N THR A 11 -16.89 -7.76 -4.76
CA THR A 11 -16.90 -9.23 -4.75
C THR A 11 -15.98 -9.76 -5.82
N LYS A 12 -15.11 -10.73 -5.44
CA LYS A 12 -14.28 -11.47 -6.38
C LYS A 12 -14.35 -12.95 -6.10
N LYS A 13 -14.82 -13.72 -7.08
CA LYS A 13 -14.94 -15.17 -6.98
C LYS A 13 -13.81 -15.89 -7.69
N TYR A 14 -13.18 -16.83 -7.02
CA TYR A 14 -12.30 -17.84 -7.56
C TYR A 14 -12.93 -19.24 -7.33
N LYS A 15 -12.30 -20.30 -7.81
CA LYS A 15 -12.81 -21.66 -7.66
C LYS A 15 -12.99 -22.07 -6.19
N ASP A 16 -11.98 -21.76 -5.36
CA ASP A 16 -11.90 -22.22 -3.98
C ASP A 16 -11.87 -21.06 -2.95
N PHE A 17 -12.12 -19.83 -3.40
CA PHE A 17 -12.09 -18.65 -2.55
C PHE A 17 -13.02 -17.55 -3.09
N THR A 18 -13.70 -16.83 -2.20
CA THR A 18 -14.49 -15.66 -2.56
C THR A 18 -14.16 -14.50 -1.63
N LEU A 19 -13.76 -13.37 -2.20
CA LEU A 19 -13.81 -12.06 -1.53
C LEU A 19 -15.26 -11.60 -1.62
N ASP A 20 -15.94 -11.43 -0.46
CA ASP A 20 -17.42 -11.40 -0.41
C ASP A 20 -17.93 -10.05 0.11
N HIS A 21 -18.50 -9.24 -0.80
CA HIS A 21 -19.20 -7.97 -0.52
C HIS A 21 -18.39 -6.99 0.37
N ILE A 22 -17.10 -6.80 0.07
CA ILE A 22 -16.27 -5.89 0.84
C ILE A 22 -16.72 -4.44 0.60
N SER A 23 -16.98 -3.75 1.71
CA SER A 23 -17.28 -2.31 1.72
C SER A 23 -16.40 -1.64 2.76
N LEU A 24 -15.59 -0.65 2.36
CA LEU A 24 -14.70 0.09 3.26
C LEU A 24 -14.42 1.49 2.72
N ASP A 25 -14.09 2.37 3.65
CA ASP A 25 -13.73 3.76 3.41
C ASP A 25 -12.37 4.08 4.03
N LEU A 26 -11.54 4.83 3.30
CA LEU A 26 -10.33 5.46 3.80
C LEU A 26 -10.48 6.98 3.67
N PRO A 27 -10.60 7.74 4.76
CA PRO A 27 -10.62 9.19 4.70
C PRO A 27 -9.29 9.77 4.20
N TYR A 28 -9.32 10.97 3.62
CA TYR A 28 -8.09 11.71 3.30
C TYR A 28 -7.29 12.02 4.56
N GLY A 29 -5.98 12.09 4.43
CA GLY A 29 -5.04 12.39 5.53
C GLY A 29 -4.79 11.24 6.48
N MET A 30 -5.30 10.02 6.20
CA MET A 30 -5.29 8.89 7.12
C MET A 30 -4.55 7.67 6.58
N ILE A 31 -4.09 6.84 7.50
CA ILE A 31 -3.46 5.54 7.24
C ILE A 31 -4.44 4.43 7.63
N LEU A 32 -4.82 3.59 6.66
CA LEU A 32 -5.64 2.40 6.88
C LEU A 32 -4.76 1.15 6.85
N GLY A 33 -4.65 0.47 7.99
CA GLY A 33 -4.06 -0.85 8.11
C GLY A 33 -5.05 -1.96 7.72
N LEU A 34 -4.69 -2.76 6.72
CA LEU A 34 -5.46 -3.92 6.29
C LEU A 34 -4.83 -5.19 6.85
N ILE A 35 -5.44 -5.77 7.87
CA ILE A 35 -4.93 -6.96 8.56
C ILE A 35 -5.74 -8.21 8.22
N GLY A 36 -5.12 -9.35 8.41
CA GLY A 36 -5.72 -10.68 8.19
C GLY A 36 -4.65 -11.74 7.94
N GLU A 37 -5.02 -12.99 8.10
CA GLU A 37 -4.15 -14.13 7.84
C GLU A 37 -3.71 -14.21 6.37
N ASN A 38 -2.69 -15.03 6.09
CA ASN A 38 -2.32 -15.35 4.72
C ASN A 38 -3.48 -16.07 4.03
N GLY A 39 -3.82 -15.64 2.81
CA GLY A 39 -4.98 -16.16 2.09
C GLY A 39 -6.33 -15.54 2.49
N SER A 40 -6.40 -14.63 3.46
CA SER A 40 -7.67 -13.98 3.87
C SER A 40 -8.31 -13.11 2.80
N GLY A 41 -7.56 -12.66 1.76
CA GLY A 41 -8.07 -11.86 0.66
C GLY A 41 -7.50 -10.45 0.55
N LYS A 42 -6.52 -10.04 1.37
CA LYS A 42 -5.90 -8.70 1.34
C LYS A 42 -5.36 -8.33 -0.05
N SER A 43 -4.47 -9.14 -0.60
CA SER A 43 -3.90 -8.90 -1.94
C SER A 43 -4.96 -9.03 -3.05
N THR A 44 -6.00 -9.87 -2.86
CA THR A 44 -7.13 -9.94 -3.79
C THR A 44 -7.91 -8.62 -3.80
N LEU A 45 -8.15 -8.03 -2.64
CA LEU A 45 -8.80 -6.71 -2.55
C LEU A 45 -7.94 -5.64 -3.22
N ILE A 46 -6.65 -5.55 -2.88
CA ILE A 46 -5.72 -4.59 -3.48
C ILE A 46 -5.67 -4.75 -5.00
N ASN A 47 -5.51 -5.96 -5.51
CA ASN A 47 -5.48 -6.22 -6.96
C ASN A 47 -6.82 -5.89 -7.65
N SER A 48 -7.95 -6.02 -6.93
CA SER A 48 -9.26 -5.66 -7.47
C SER A 48 -9.44 -4.14 -7.59
N ILE A 49 -9.05 -3.37 -6.58
CA ILE A 49 -9.14 -1.89 -6.62
C ILE A 49 -8.14 -1.28 -7.62
N LEU A 50 -7.05 -1.97 -7.92
CA LEU A 50 -6.08 -1.59 -8.96
C LEU A 50 -6.52 -2.02 -10.38
N ASN A 51 -7.66 -2.71 -10.50
CA ASN A 51 -8.16 -3.31 -11.74
C ASN A 51 -7.15 -4.28 -12.41
N ILE A 52 -6.24 -4.87 -11.61
CA ILE A 52 -5.33 -5.95 -12.05
C ILE A 52 -6.12 -7.24 -12.21
N VAL A 53 -7.07 -7.50 -11.33
CA VAL A 53 -8.06 -8.57 -11.45
C VAL A 53 -9.47 -7.98 -11.52
N LYS A 54 -10.29 -8.50 -12.44
CA LYS A 54 -11.69 -8.07 -12.55
C LYS A 54 -12.49 -8.55 -11.36
N ALA A 55 -13.23 -7.63 -10.74
CA ALA A 55 -14.16 -7.88 -9.65
C ALA A 55 -15.51 -7.25 -9.96
N ASP A 56 -16.56 -7.73 -9.33
CA ASP A 56 -17.88 -7.11 -9.34
C ASP A 56 -17.98 -6.15 -8.16
N TYR A 57 -18.57 -4.98 -8.35
CA TYR A 57 -18.79 -3.99 -7.29
C TYR A 57 -19.88 -2.98 -7.68
N ASP A 58 -20.50 -2.39 -6.68
CA ASP A 58 -21.46 -1.30 -6.90
C ASP A 58 -20.70 -0.01 -7.22
N GLU A 59 -19.79 0.39 -6.30
CA GLU A 59 -19.02 1.63 -6.40
C GLU A 59 -17.58 1.38 -5.96
N VAL A 60 -16.62 1.91 -6.72
CA VAL A 60 -15.21 2.07 -6.29
C VAL A 60 -14.73 3.43 -6.75
N HIS A 61 -14.45 4.30 -5.79
CA HIS A 61 -13.86 5.62 -6.04
C HIS A 61 -12.49 5.71 -5.37
N ILE A 62 -11.52 6.19 -6.10
CA ILE A 62 -10.15 6.44 -5.63
C ILE A 62 -9.85 7.91 -5.88
N LEU A 63 -9.50 8.64 -4.81
CA LEU A 63 -9.28 10.09 -4.85
C LEU A 63 -10.50 10.85 -5.43
N GLY A 64 -11.71 10.35 -5.13
CA GLY A 64 -12.97 10.89 -5.64
C GLY A 64 -13.28 10.58 -7.11
N GLN A 65 -12.43 9.82 -7.78
CA GLN A 65 -12.56 9.42 -9.18
C GLN A 65 -13.13 8.00 -9.29
N ASP A 66 -14.11 7.79 -10.20
CA ASP A 66 -14.70 6.47 -10.45
C ASP A 66 -13.72 5.55 -11.19
N LEU A 67 -13.46 4.38 -10.64
CA LEU A 67 -12.49 3.41 -11.18
C LEU A 67 -12.83 2.95 -12.61
N LYS A 68 -14.13 2.81 -12.95
CA LYS A 68 -14.55 2.33 -14.29
C LYS A 68 -14.26 3.34 -15.39
N SER A 69 -14.45 4.61 -15.10
CA SER A 69 -14.37 5.69 -16.11
C SER A 69 -13.04 6.44 -16.12
N GLN A 70 -12.32 6.48 -14.98
CA GLN A 70 -11.17 7.35 -14.79
C GLN A 70 -9.87 6.57 -14.38
N GLU A 71 -9.79 5.28 -14.70
CA GLU A 71 -8.67 4.41 -14.30
C GLU A 71 -7.29 5.00 -14.64
N LYS A 72 -7.15 5.61 -15.82
CA LYS A 72 -5.86 6.17 -16.26
C LYS A 72 -5.43 7.38 -15.43
N GLU A 73 -6.38 8.23 -15.05
CA GLU A 73 -6.09 9.42 -14.23
C GLU A 73 -5.78 8.99 -12.79
N ILE A 74 -6.55 8.06 -12.24
CA ILE A 74 -6.28 7.45 -10.93
C ILE A 74 -4.85 6.92 -10.87
N LYS A 75 -4.41 6.14 -11.88
CA LYS A 75 -3.07 5.52 -11.91
C LYS A 75 -1.91 6.52 -11.95
N LYS A 76 -2.16 7.77 -12.31
CA LYS A 76 -1.13 8.83 -12.24
C LYS A 76 -0.96 9.38 -10.81
N GLU A 77 -2.02 9.33 -10.00
CA GLU A 77 -2.07 9.93 -8.67
C GLU A 77 -1.88 8.90 -7.54
N ILE A 78 -1.73 7.62 -7.86
CA ILE A 78 -1.47 6.56 -6.88
C ILE A 78 -0.10 5.95 -7.09
N ALA A 79 0.51 5.46 -6.01
CA ALA A 79 1.67 4.58 -6.08
C ALA A 79 1.37 3.26 -5.38
N VAL A 80 1.91 2.18 -5.94
CA VAL A 80 1.73 0.83 -5.40
C VAL A 80 3.09 0.20 -5.16
N ILE A 81 3.28 -0.37 -3.98
CA ILE A 81 4.50 -1.06 -3.60
C ILE A 81 4.11 -2.48 -3.18
N PHE A 82 4.62 -3.45 -3.91
CA PHE A 82 4.48 -4.86 -3.59
C PHE A 82 5.73 -5.39 -2.89
N ASN A 83 5.61 -6.53 -2.24
CA ASN A 83 6.75 -7.18 -1.59
C ASN A 83 7.87 -7.60 -2.57
N ASP A 84 7.53 -7.86 -3.83
CA ASP A 84 8.48 -8.18 -4.88
C ASP A 84 8.62 -7.04 -5.88
N SER A 85 9.87 -6.75 -6.29
CA SER A 85 10.15 -5.75 -7.33
C SER A 85 9.76 -6.27 -8.70
N HIS A 86 9.07 -5.44 -9.46
CA HIS A 86 8.62 -5.74 -10.82
C HIS A 86 9.54 -5.18 -11.93
N TYR A 87 10.64 -4.53 -11.54
CA TYR A 87 11.62 -4.04 -12.52
C TYR A 87 12.53 -5.15 -13.04
N GLY A 88 12.83 -5.09 -14.33
CA GLY A 88 13.70 -6.07 -14.98
C GLY A 88 15.12 -6.10 -14.37
N GLU A 89 15.64 -7.28 -14.08
CA GLU A 89 16.92 -7.51 -13.37
C GLU A 89 18.15 -6.88 -14.04
N ASN A 90 18.10 -6.61 -15.34
CA ASN A 90 19.20 -5.98 -16.07
C ASN A 90 19.16 -4.45 -16.06
N LEU A 91 18.12 -3.84 -15.51
CA LEU A 91 18.00 -2.39 -15.38
C LEU A 91 18.88 -1.87 -14.24
N THR A 92 19.14 -0.56 -14.27
CA THR A 92 19.79 0.17 -13.18
C THR A 92 18.82 1.19 -12.61
N PRO A 93 18.94 1.61 -11.33
CA PRO A 93 18.11 2.66 -10.77
C PRO A 93 18.06 3.93 -11.62
N LEU A 94 19.22 4.36 -12.14
CA LEU A 94 19.28 5.54 -13.00
C LEU A 94 18.45 5.41 -14.27
N PHE A 95 18.45 4.22 -14.90
CA PHE A 95 17.64 3.95 -16.10
C PHE A 95 16.15 3.88 -15.76
N ILE A 96 15.80 3.29 -14.60
CA ILE A 96 14.42 3.25 -14.11
C ILE A 96 13.88 4.67 -13.87
N GLY A 97 14.66 5.53 -13.20
CA GLY A 97 14.26 6.94 -13.00
C GLY A 97 14.02 7.67 -14.33
N LYS A 98 14.89 7.45 -15.33
CA LYS A 98 14.71 8.01 -16.68
C LYS A 98 13.45 7.45 -17.36
N MET A 99 13.15 6.18 -17.21
CA MET A 99 11.95 5.55 -17.78
C MET A 99 10.69 6.10 -17.12
N LEU A 100 10.65 6.20 -15.80
CA LEU A 100 9.51 6.70 -15.03
C LEU A 100 9.25 8.19 -15.28
N SER A 101 10.29 8.99 -15.51
CA SER A 101 10.14 10.40 -15.90
C SER A 101 9.46 10.60 -17.27
N GLY A 102 9.43 9.57 -18.11
CA GLY A 102 8.66 9.57 -19.35
C GLY A 102 7.19 9.12 -19.18
N ILE A 103 6.85 8.54 -18.04
CA ILE A 103 5.51 8.03 -17.74
C ILE A 103 4.73 8.99 -16.85
N TYR A 104 5.35 9.49 -15.79
CA TYR A 104 4.73 10.37 -14.80
C TYR A 104 5.07 11.83 -15.08
N THR A 105 4.05 12.66 -15.25
CA THR A 105 4.21 14.11 -15.50
C THR A 105 4.81 14.85 -14.29
N ASP A 106 4.50 14.36 -13.09
CA ASP A 106 4.91 14.97 -11.81
C ASP A 106 6.16 14.28 -11.23
N TRP A 107 6.93 13.60 -12.09
CA TRP A 107 8.16 12.95 -11.68
C TRP A 107 9.23 13.94 -11.23
N ASP A 108 9.70 13.78 -9.99
CA ASP A 108 10.82 14.54 -9.44
C ASP A 108 12.11 13.70 -9.46
N GLN A 109 12.94 13.95 -10.49
CA GLN A 109 14.24 13.29 -10.65
C GLN A 109 15.20 13.59 -9.50
N LYS A 110 15.14 14.79 -8.92
CA LYS A 110 15.98 15.17 -7.79
C LYS A 110 15.58 14.37 -6.56
N LYS A 111 14.29 14.34 -6.23
CA LYS A 111 13.72 13.57 -5.11
C LYS A 111 14.08 12.09 -5.23
N PHE A 112 13.97 11.51 -6.44
CA PHE A 112 14.39 10.13 -6.70
C PHE A 112 15.88 9.89 -6.39
N THR A 113 16.75 10.78 -6.88
CA THR A 113 18.19 10.65 -6.64
C THR A 113 18.54 10.84 -5.15
N ASP A 114 17.83 11.72 -4.46
CA ASP A 114 18.03 11.96 -3.04
C ASP A 114 17.59 10.72 -2.22
N TYR A 115 16.47 10.06 -2.56
CA TYR A 115 16.08 8.77 -1.96
C TYR A 115 17.09 7.66 -2.26
N LEU A 116 17.64 7.58 -3.47
CA LEU A 116 18.68 6.57 -3.76
C LEU A 116 19.89 6.74 -2.82
N LYS A 117 20.29 7.98 -2.52
CA LYS A 117 21.39 8.27 -1.57
C LYS A 117 20.98 7.95 -0.14
N GLN A 118 19.80 8.40 0.31
CA GLN A 118 19.27 8.15 1.65
C GLN A 118 19.20 6.65 1.94
N PHE A 119 18.68 5.86 1.01
CA PHE A 119 18.56 4.41 1.15
C PHE A 119 19.84 3.64 0.81
N HIS A 120 20.96 4.34 0.55
CA HIS A 120 22.27 3.77 0.19
C HIS A 120 22.23 2.83 -1.03
N LEU A 121 21.42 3.17 -2.04
CA LEU A 121 21.27 2.39 -3.26
C LEU A 121 22.28 2.81 -4.34
N PRO A 122 23.00 1.85 -4.97
CA PRO A 122 23.95 2.16 -6.01
C PRO A 122 23.24 2.48 -7.34
N GLU A 123 23.30 3.72 -7.79
CA GLU A 123 22.57 4.24 -8.94
C GLU A 123 22.82 3.50 -10.27
N LYS A 124 24.06 2.99 -10.47
CA LYS A 124 24.53 2.41 -11.74
C LYS A 124 24.68 0.90 -11.74
N LYS A 125 24.45 0.22 -10.62
CA LYS A 125 24.50 -1.25 -10.55
C LYS A 125 23.18 -1.85 -11.06
N ARG A 126 23.27 -3.02 -11.70
CA ARG A 126 22.09 -3.74 -12.19
C ARG A 126 21.32 -4.38 -11.03
N LEU A 127 19.99 -4.42 -11.13
CA LEU A 127 19.10 -4.94 -10.10
C LEU A 127 19.33 -6.42 -9.77
N LYS A 128 19.86 -7.22 -10.68
CA LYS A 128 20.27 -8.61 -10.40
C LYS A 128 21.32 -8.75 -9.30
N THR A 129 22.02 -7.65 -8.94
CA THR A 129 22.98 -7.63 -7.83
C THR A 129 22.40 -7.09 -6.52
N PHE A 130 21.12 -6.68 -6.53
CA PHE A 130 20.43 -6.14 -5.37
C PHE A 130 19.87 -7.28 -4.51
N SER A 131 19.96 -7.12 -3.19
CA SER A 131 19.17 -7.94 -2.26
C SER A 131 17.67 -7.62 -2.40
N THR A 132 16.81 -8.48 -1.88
CA THR A 132 15.35 -8.21 -1.83
C THR A 132 15.07 -6.89 -1.13
N GLY A 133 15.68 -6.62 0.02
CA GLY A 133 15.53 -5.34 0.72
C GLY A 133 15.98 -4.13 -0.11
N MET A 134 17.07 -4.23 -0.89
CA MET A 134 17.48 -3.15 -1.79
C MET A 134 16.47 -2.92 -2.92
N LYS A 135 15.84 -3.97 -3.44
CA LYS A 135 14.79 -3.85 -4.45
C LYS A 135 13.57 -3.14 -3.89
N VAL A 136 13.13 -3.49 -2.68
CA VAL A 136 12.00 -2.81 -2.00
C VAL A 136 12.34 -1.34 -1.72
N LYS A 137 13.56 -1.04 -1.26
CA LYS A 137 14.04 0.35 -1.10
C LYS A 137 13.92 1.16 -2.40
N LEU A 138 14.24 0.54 -3.54
CA LEU A 138 14.11 1.18 -4.85
C LEU A 138 12.64 1.42 -5.24
N GLU A 139 11.74 0.48 -4.92
CA GLU A 139 10.30 0.67 -5.14
C GLU A 139 9.77 1.88 -4.35
N PHE A 140 10.17 2.02 -3.07
CA PHE A 140 9.82 3.21 -2.28
C PHE A 140 10.39 4.50 -2.87
N ALA A 141 11.67 4.50 -3.27
CA ALA A 141 12.29 5.66 -3.91
C ALA A 141 11.52 6.07 -5.18
N ALA A 142 11.13 5.10 -6.02
CA ALA A 142 10.38 5.35 -7.24
C ALA A 142 8.94 5.83 -6.94
N ALA A 143 8.24 5.15 -6.04
CA ALA A 143 6.87 5.45 -5.66
C ALA A 143 6.71 6.87 -5.12
N LEU A 144 7.60 7.29 -4.22
CA LEU A 144 7.55 8.62 -3.59
C LEU A 144 7.98 9.76 -4.51
N SER A 145 8.61 9.44 -5.67
CA SER A 145 9.18 10.47 -6.56
C SER A 145 8.25 10.99 -7.64
N HIS A 146 7.05 10.42 -7.81
CA HIS A 146 6.06 10.95 -8.76
C HIS A 146 4.90 11.70 -8.09
N ASN A 147 5.05 12.03 -6.80
CA ASN A 147 4.11 12.81 -6.02
C ASN A 147 2.68 12.20 -5.96
N PRO A 148 2.54 10.92 -5.59
CA PRO A 148 1.24 10.29 -5.46
C PRO A 148 0.44 10.90 -4.30
N LYS A 149 -0.89 10.80 -4.35
CA LYS A 149 -1.79 11.19 -3.25
C LYS A 149 -2.28 9.99 -2.43
N LEU A 150 -2.22 8.80 -3.01
CA LEU A 150 -2.54 7.56 -2.32
C LEU A 150 -1.40 6.55 -2.51
N LEU A 151 -0.81 6.12 -1.40
CA LEU A 151 0.12 4.99 -1.37
C LEU A 151 -0.64 3.71 -1.03
N ILE A 152 -0.41 2.65 -1.80
CA ILE A 152 -0.94 1.32 -1.54
C ILE A 152 0.23 0.36 -1.37
N LEU A 153 0.35 -0.22 -0.17
CA LEU A 153 1.43 -1.14 0.18
C LEU A 153 0.85 -2.54 0.41
N ASP A 154 1.26 -3.51 -0.40
CA ASP A 154 0.87 -4.91 -0.21
C ASP A 154 2.04 -5.71 0.38
N GLU A 155 2.00 -5.86 1.70
CA GLU A 155 3.02 -6.54 2.51
C GLU A 155 4.46 -6.02 2.28
N ALA A 156 4.58 -4.76 1.87
CA ALA A 156 5.84 -4.14 1.44
C ALA A 156 6.87 -3.94 2.58
N THR A 157 6.46 -4.04 3.84
CA THR A 157 7.37 -3.97 5.00
C THR A 157 7.92 -5.32 5.41
N ASN A 158 7.44 -6.41 4.81
CA ASN A 158 7.87 -7.76 5.12
C ASN A 158 9.32 -8.01 4.68
N GLY A 159 10.09 -8.63 5.55
CA GLY A 159 11.49 -8.98 5.23
C GLY A 159 12.45 -7.79 5.15
N LEU A 160 12.02 -6.58 5.48
CA LEU A 160 12.89 -5.44 5.66
C LEU A 160 13.69 -5.56 6.97
N ASP A 161 14.91 -5.04 6.96
CA ASP A 161 15.67 -4.89 8.20
C ASP A 161 14.95 -3.91 9.15
N PRO A 162 15.05 -4.08 10.47
CA PRO A 162 14.29 -3.30 11.44
C PRO A 162 14.53 -1.78 11.33
N VAL A 163 15.76 -1.36 11.00
CA VAL A 163 16.10 0.08 10.90
C VAL A 163 15.40 0.71 9.71
N PHE A 164 15.45 0.07 8.53
CA PHE A 164 14.77 0.58 7.36
C PHE A 164 13.24 0.51 7.50
N ARG A 165 12.74 -0.51 8.20
CA ARG A 165 11.29 -0.60 8.50
C ARG A 165 10.81 0.60 9.29
N GLU A 166 11.50 0.98 10.37
CA GLU A 166 11.16 2.19 11.14
C GLU A 166 11.26 3.46 10.29
N GLU A 167 12.30 3.58 9.45
CA GLU A 167 12.45 4.72 8.52
C GLU A 167 11.25 4.83 7.56
N ILE A 168 10.77 3.69 7.02
CA ILE A 168 9.59 3.70 6.15
C ILE A 168 8.32 4.07 6.91
N LEU A 169 8.11 3.56 8.12
CA LEU A 169 6.96 3.93 8.92
C LEU A 169 6.92 5.44 9.21
N GLU A 170 8.08 6.06 9.42
CA GLU A 170 8.19 7.51 9.61
C GLU A 170 7.87 8.27 8.32
N ILE A 171 8.41 7.84 7.18
CA ILE A 171 8.08 8.41 5.86
C ILE A 171 6.57 8.33 5.57
N LEU A 172 5.91 7.23 5.93
CA LEU A 172 4.46 7.09 5.74
C LEU A 172 3.66 8.05 6.61
N ARG A 173 4.10 8.32 7.84
CA ARG A 173 3.49 9.34 8.71
C ARG A 173 3.65 10.74 8.11
N GLU A 174 4.89 11.12 7.77
CA GLU A 174 5.17 12.41 7.14
C GLU A 174 4.38 12.59 5.83
N PHE A 175 4.17 11.51 5.08
CA PHE A 175 3.39 11.52 3.85
C PHE A 175 1.93 11.93 4.10
N THR A 176 1.31 11.48 5.19
CA THR A 176 -0.08 11.80 5.54
C THR A 176 -0.25 13.12 6.29
N GLU A 177 0.83 13.82 6.68
CA GLU A 177 0.74 15.18 7.19
C GLU A 177 0.16 16.17 6.16
N GLN A 178 0.26 15.82 4.88
CA GLN A 178 -0.46 16.54 3.83
C GLN A 178 -1.91 16.05 3.80
N GLU A 179 -2.86 16.93 4.07
CA GLU A 179 -4.29 16.60 4.26
C GLU A 179 -4.95 15.85 3.08
N ASP A 180 -4.38 15.88 1.88
CA ASP A 180 -4.88 15.18 0.69
C ASP A 180 -4.12 13.89 0.36
N HIS A 181 -3.19 13.46 1.22
CA HIS A 181 -2.40 12.24 1.07
C HIS A 181 -2.90 11.15 2.02
N SER A 182 -2.94 9.91 1.56
CA SER A 182 -3.43 8.78 2.36
C SER A 182 -2.65 7.50 2.07
N VAL A 183 -2.71 6.55 2.99
CA VAL A 183 -2.00 5.27 2.87
C VAL A 183 -2.95 4.10 3.14
N LEU A 184 -2.97 3.13 2.24
CA LEU A 184 -3.52 1.80 2.47
C LEU A 184 -2.35 0.83 2.60
N ILE A 185 -2.16 0.21 3.75
CA ILE A 185 -1.07 -0.73 4.00
C ILE A 185 -1.61 -2.08 4.46
N SER A 186 -1.34 -3.14 3.70
CA SER A 186 -1.57 -4.51 4.18
C SER A 186 -0.35 -5.01 4.95
N SER A 187 -0.57 -5.59 6.11
CA SER A 187 0.48 -6.20 6.91
C SER A 187 -0.08 -7.35 7.75
N HIS A 188 0.75 -8.34 8.01
CA HIS A 188 0.52 -9.33 9.07
C HIS A 188 1.31 -8.98 10.36
N ILE A 189 2.11 -7.92 10.33
CA ILE A 189 2.87 -7.42 11.48
C ILE A 189 2.06 -6.30 12.13
N THR A 190 1.24 -6.66 13.11
CA THR A 190 0.34 -5.72 13.80
C THR A 190 1.10 -4.60 14.52
N SER A 191 2.31 -4.89 15.04
CA SER A 191 3.13 -3.90 15.73
C SER A 191 3.59 -2.72 14.86
N ASP A 192 3.64 -2.89 13.53
CA ASP A 192 3.93 -1.79 12.62
C ASP A 192 2.71 -0.88 12.50
N LEU A 193 1.53 -1.48 12.37
CA LEU A 193 0.27 -0.76 12.23
C LEU A 193 -0.13 -0.04 13.52
N ASP A 194 0.12 -0.63 14.69
CA ASP A 194 -0.09 0.00 16.00
C ASP A 194 0.64 1.35 16.14
N LYS A 195 1.73 1.53 15.38
CA LYS A 195 2.53 2.75 15.41
C LYS A 195 2.00 3.85 14.51
N ILE A 196 1.39 3.50 13.38
CA ILE A 196 1.11 4.48 12.32
C ILE A 196 -0.33 4.52 11.84
N ALA A 197 -1.12 3.45 12.03
CA ALA A 197 -2.47 3.39 11.48
C ALA A 197 -3.46 4.24 12.27
N ASP A 198 -4.36 4.93 11.57
CA ASP A 198 -5.51 5.62 12.14
C ASP A 198 -6.74 4.70 12.18
N TYR A 199 -6.84 3.82 11.20
CA TYR A 199 -7.92 2.83 11.05
C TYR A 199 -7.36 1.44 10.80
N ILE A 200 -8.08 0.43 11.30
CA ILE A 200 -7.80 -0.98 11.03
C ILE A 200 -9.02 -1.63 10.39
N ALA A 201 -8.79 -2.26 9.25
CA ALA A 201 -9.72 -3.16 8.57
C ALA A 201 -9.25 -4.60 8.73
N TYR A 202 -10.09 -5.47 9.30
CA TYR A 202 -9.76 -6.87 9.48
C TYR A 202 -10.51 -7.75 8.49
N ILE A 203 -9.77 -8.45 7.62
CA ILE A 203 -10.32 -9.41 6.66
C ILE A 203 -10.01 -10.84 7.12
N HIS A 204 -11.03 -11.67 7.15
CA HIS A 204 -10.95 -13.08 7.45
C HIS A 204 -11.82 -13.89 6.47
N GLU A 205 -11.27 -14.93 5.87
CA GLU A 205 -11.95 -15.78 4.90
C GLU A 205 -12.74 -15.03 3.81
N GLY A 206 -12.14 -13.97 3.27
CA GLY A 206 -12.75 -13.16 2.22
C GLY A 206 -13.82 -12.17 2.68
N ARG A 207 -14.03 -11.98 3.97
CA ARG A 207 -15.02 -11.05 4.53
C ARG A 207 -14.36 -9.98 5.39
N LEU A 208 -14.86 -8.76 5.29
CA LEU A 208 -14.50 -7.69 6.22
C LEU A 208 -15.26 -7.90 7.53
N LEU A 209 -14.55 -8.23 8.60
CA LEU A 209 -15.17 -8.43 9.92
C LEU A 209 -15.41 -7.10 10.64
N PHE A 210 -14.48 -6.16 10.53
CA PHE A 210 -14.65 -4.79 11.03
C PHE A 210 -13.73 -3.81 10.30
N LEU A 211 -14.14 -2.54 10.35
CA LEU A 211 -13.35 -1.37 10.07
C LEU A 211 -13.57 -0.41 11.24
N LYS A 212 -12.50 -0.12 12.00
CA LYS A 212 -12.56 0.74 13.18
C LYS A 212 -11.35 1.66 13.25
N SER A 213 -11.53 2.84 13.81
CA SER A 213 -10.40 3.67 14.22
C SER A 213 -9.62 3.03 15.38
N ILE A 214 -8.35 3.38 15.51
CA ILE A 214 -7.53 2.92 16.65
C ILE A 214 -8.15 3.38 17.98
N ASP A 215 -8.74 4.58 18.03
CA ASP A 215 -9.42 5.08 19.23
C ASP A 215 -10.65 4.21 19.60
N GLU A 216 -11.47 3.81 18.61
CA GLU A 216 -12.58 2.88 18.84
C GLU A 216 -12.09 1.51 19.30
N LEU A 217 -11.02 0.99 18.71
CA LEU A 217 -10.44 -0.28 19.16
C LEU A 217 -9.91 -0.22 20.59
N ASN A 218 -9.28 0.87 20.97
CA ASN A 218 -8.77 1.07 22.34
C ASN A 218 -9.89 1.25 23.37
N ASN A 219 -11.01 1.84 22.97
CA ASN A 219 -12.15 2.09 23.89
C ASN A 219 -13.09 0.88 24.00
N ASP A 220 -13.37 0.18 22.89
CA ASP A 220 -14.32 -0.94 22.84
C ASP A 220 -13.67 -2.28 23.23
N CYS A 221 -12.37 -2.42 23.00
CA CYS A 221 -11.61 -3.60 23.32
C CYS A 221 -10.69 -3.29 24.48
N GLY A 222 -11.04 -3.72 25.69
CA GLY A 222 -10.05 -3.90 26.73
C GLY A 222 -8.94 -4.80 26.13
N ILE A 223 -7.65 -4.49 26.39
CA ILE A 223 -6.47 -5.11 25.77
C ILE A 223 -6.65 -6.63 25.69
N ILE A 224 -7.17 -7.14 24.57
CA ILE A 224 -7.00 -8.52 24.21
C ILE A 224 -5.60 -8.59 23.61
N ARG A 225 -4.61 -8.86 24.46
CA ARG A 225 -3.35 -9.41 23.99
C ARG A 225 -3.70 -10.81 23.44
N LEU A 226 -4.05 -10.87 22.18
CA LEU A 226 -4.04 -12.12 21.43
C LEU A 226 -2.57 -12.46 21.22
N SER A 227 -1.95 -13.06 22.22
CA SER A 227 -0.83 -13.94 21.97
C SER A 227 -1.40 -15.04 21.07
N LEU A 228 -0.98 -15.07 19.83
CA LEU A 228 -1.11 -16.22 18.93
C LEU A 228 -0.29 -17.36 19.55
N ILE A 229 -0.84 -17.99 20.58
CA ILE A 229 -0.39 -19.30 21.05
C ILE A 229 -1.33 -20.29 20.38
N HIS A 230 -0.78 -20.90 19.35
CA HIS A 230 -1.10 -22.21 18.80
C HIS A 230 -2.55 -22.73 18.99
N ILE A 231 -3.30 -22.74 17.91
CA ILE A 231 -4.14 -23.90 17.58
C ILE A 231 -3.64 -24.49 16.27
#